data_22620e1ee0e9a56279ae7e034578545e
#
_entry.id   22620e1ee0e9a56279ae7e034578545e
#
_cell.length_a   1.000
_cell.length_b   1.000
_cell.length_c   1.000
_cell.angle_alpha   90.00
_cell.angle_beta   90.00
_cell.angle_gamma   90.00
#
_symmetry.space_group_name_H-M   'P 1'
#
loop_
_entity.id
_entity.type
_entity.pdbx_description
1 polymer ?
#
loop_
_entity_poly.entity_id
_entity_poly.type
_entity_poly.pdbx_seq_one_letter_code
_entity_poly.pdbx_strand_id
1 'polypeptide(L)'
;MRNNQPVTQREYPVAENATLMSTTDVNGNIIYANEDFVEVSGFSAQELMGQPHNIVRHPDIPADVFRDMWKTLKQGEVWTGIVKNRRKNGDHYWVRANVTPIIRQGKIQSFMSVRTAAKKEEVEQAAALYAAFNQGKYPSHTFSKGAFIYKGWKSWRSWKQTLSLKQRVRLLLLLPFPFILLSVWFAGLNGWGLFIHTAILLSLLIANERIFYFQIVKPIMILNKHANRVATGDEHNVDYLDRIDEIGMTQRSVNQLGRMFRWLVNDVSHQIHQVAFSCDQLAAGNRDLYTRTEQTASHVETTASTMNQ
;
A
#
# COMPACT_ATOMS: atom_id res chain seq x y z
N MET A 1 24.66 -1.24 4.92
CA MET A 1 23.24 -1.13 5.23
C MET A 1 23.08 -0.63 6.65
N ARG A 2 22.19 0.35 6.93
CA ARG A 2 22.05 0.88 8.29
C ARG A 2 21.47 -0.19 9.21
N ASN A 3 22.15 -0.51 10.30
CA ASN A 3 21.69 -1.42 11.35
C ASN A 3 21.21 -0.58 12.52
N ASN A 4 19.90 -0.36 12.62
CA ASN A 4 19.32 0.46 13.68
C ASN A 4 19.25 -0.34 14.98
N GLN A 5 19.83 0.21 16.03
CA GLN A 5 19.82 -0.32 17.38
C GLN A 5 19.28 0.74 18.36
N PRO A 6 18.77 0.37 19.54
CA PRO A 6 18.50 -1.00 19.98
C PRO A 6 17.29 -1.61 19.25
N VAL A 7 17.15 -2.94 19.30
CA VAL A 7 15.94 -3.67 18.93
C VAL A 7 15.47 -4.52 20.10
N THR A 8 14.16 -4.52 20.32
CA THR A 8 13.49 -5.41 21.27
C THR A 8 12.62 -6.39 20.47
N GLN A 9 12.19 -7.45 21.12
CA GLN A 9 11.21 -8.39 20.52
C GLN A 9 9.77 -8.03 20.91
N ARG A 10 9.56 -6.86 21.51
CA ARG A 10 8.24 -6.40 21.92
C ARG A 10 7.53 -5.71 20.75
N GLU A 11 6.35 -6.21 20.44
CA GLU A 11 5.50 -5.62 19.42
C GLU A 11 4.66 -4.47 20.01
N TYR A 12 4.59 -3.39 19.26
CA TYR A 12 3.66 -2.29 19.48
C TYR A 12 2.47 -2.48 18.53
N PRO A 13 1.24 -2.68 19.04
CA PRO A 13 0.09 -2.89 18.19
C PRO A 13 -0.27 -1.60 17.45
N VAL A 14 -0.47 -1.72 16.14
CA VAL A 14 -0.99 -0.62 15.31
C VAL A 14 -2.51 -0.74 15.30
N ALA A 15 -3.21 0.34 15.65
CA ALA A 15 -4.67 0.36 15.63
C ALA A 15 -5.20 0.08 14.21
N GLU A 16 -6.29 -0.67 14.09
CA GLU A 16 -6.85 -1.08 12.79
C GLU A 16 -7.27 0.10 11.91
N ASN A 17 -7.71 1.19 12.52
CA ASN A 17 -8.11 2.43 11.84
C ASN A 17 -6.94 3.40 11.63
N ALA A 18 -5.77 3.17 12.19
CA ALA A 18 -4.61 4.03 12.01
C ALA A 18 -4.09 3.98 10.57
N THR A 19 -3.78 5.14 10.03
CA THR A 19 -3.20 5.30 8.71
C THR A 19 -1.89 6.07 8.82
N LEU A 20 -0.79 5.34 8.87
CA LEU A 20 0.55 5.92 9.01
C LEU A 20 1.03 6.44 7.65
N MET A 21 1.16 7.75 7.53
CA MET A 21 1.56 8.38 6.28
C MET A 21 2.89 9.12 6.40
N SER A 22 3.74 8.96 5.40
CA SER A 22 4.95 9.76 5.24
C SER A 22 5.23 10.04 3.78
N THR A 23 5.87 11.17 3.51
CA THR A 23 6.39 11.51 2.19
C THR A 23 7.90 11.76 2.29
N THR A 24 8.64 11.31 1.30
CA THR A 24 10.07 11.56 1.20
C THR A 24 10.41 12.32 -0.07
N ASP A 25 11.54 13.02 -0.07
CA ASP A 25 12.15 13.55 -1.28
C ASP A 25 12.65 12.41 -2.20
N VAL A 26 13.23 12.77 -3.33
CA VAL A 26 13.81 11.81 -4.31
C VAL A 26 14.98 11.02 -3.75
N ASN A 27 15.62 11.50 -2.68
CA ASN A 27 16.75 10.87 -2.01
C ASN A 27 16.30 9.92 -0.88
N GLY A 28 15.00 9.94 -0.54
CA GLY A 28 14.43 9.14 0.54
C GLY A 28 14.47 9.81 1.91
N ASN A 29 14.70 11.12 2.00
CA ASN A 29 14.61 11.88 3.24
C ASN A 29 13.16 12.28 3.51
N ILE A 30 12.72 12.16 4.75
CA ILE A 30 11.33 12.44 5.18
C ILE A 30 11.07 13.95 5.09
N ILE A 31 10.06 14.34 4.33
CA ILE A 31 9.59 15.72 4.19
C ILE A 31 8.21 15.95 4.77
N TYR A 32 7.48 14.86 5.08
CA TYR A 32 6.19 14.88 5.73
C TYR A 32 5.97 13.60 6.53
N ALA A 33 5.32 13.71 7.67
CA ALA A 33 4.86 12.60 8.50
C ALA A 33 3.55 13.04 9.19
N ASN A 34 2.50 12.20 9.10
CA ASN A 34 1.27 12.50 9.84
C ASN A 34 1.39 12.08 11.32
N GLU A 35 0.43 12.49 12.12
CA GLU A 35 0.38 12.26 13.54
C GLU A 35 0.45 10.78 13.91
N ASP A 36 -0.32 9.92 13.24
CA ASP A 36 -0.29 8.47 13.44
C ASP A 36 1.12 7.89 13.23
N PHE A 37 1.84 8.36 12.20
CA PHE A 37 3.20 7.88 11.95
C PHE A 37 4.19 8.35 13.02
N VAL A 38 4.07 9.58 13.49
CA VAL A 38 4.86 10.15 14.59
C VAL A 38 4.62 9.32 15.85
N GLU A 39 3.37 9.12 16.26
CA GLU A 39 3.00 8.36 17.45
C GLU A 39 3.51 6.91 17.40
N VAL A 40 3.15 6.19 16.33
CA VAL A 40 3.49 4.76 16.19
C VAL A 40 5.00 4.56 16.04
N SER A 41 5.72 5.47 15.40
CA SER A 41 7.18 5.37 15.29
C SER A 41 7.91 5.69 16.60
N GLY A 42 7.28 6.48 17.48
CA GLY A 42 7.86 6.96 18.75
C GLY A 42 8.94 8.02 18.60
N PHE A 43 9.12 8.55 17.38
CA PHE A 43 9.97 9.72 17.11
C PHE A 43 9.11 10.98 17.10
N SER A 44 9.65 12.11 17.51
CA SER A 44 8.98 13.39 17.30
C SER A 44 9.00 13.78 15.82
N ALA A 45 8.07 14.67 15.43
CA ALA A 45 8.06 15.19 14.05
C ALA A 45 9.39 15.86 13.68
N GLN A 46 9.99 16.61 14.61
CA GLN A 46 11.29 17.27 14.41
C GLN A 46 12.44 16.27 14.20
N GLU A 47 12.41 15.13 14.90
CA GLU A 47 13.41 14.07 14.75
C GLU A 47 13.26 13.30 13.44
N LEU A 48 12.07 13.28 12.84
CA LEU A 48 11.82 12.61 11.57
C LEU A 48 12.15 13.47 10.36
N MET A 49 11.87 14.78 10.42
CA MET A 49 12.04 15.68 9.28
C MET A 49 13.51 15.74 8.83
N GLY A 50 13.71 15.62 7.50
CA GLY A 50 15.04 15.63 6.88
C GLY A 50 15.84 14.32 7.07
N GLN A 51 15.39 13.39 7.92
CA GLN A 51 16.08 12.14 8.12
C GLN A 51 15.78 11.13 7.01
N PRO A 52 16.76 10.30 6.64
CA PRO A 52 16.50 9.17 5.72
C PRO A 52 15.44 8.25 6.31
N HIS A 53 14.47 7.86 5.49
CA HIS A 53 13.33 7.04 5.92
C HIS A 53 13.74 5.69 6.56
N ASN A 54 14.96 5.24 6.31
CA ASN A 54 15.50 4.03 6.91
C ASN A 54 15.74 4.15 8.44
N ILE A 55 15.45 5.30 9.06
CA ILE A 55 15.50 5.48 10.52
C ILE A 55 14.54 4.54 11.26
N VAL A 56 13.38 4.24 10.66
CA VAL A 56 12.38 3.31 11.21
C VAL A 56 12.56 1.87 10.74
N ARG A 57 13.62 1.57 10.01
CA ARG A 57 13.82 0.22 9.49
C ARG A 57 14.23 -0.76 10.58
N HIS A 58 13.53 -1.92 10.62
CA HIS A 58 13.94 -3.04 11.47
C HIS A 58 14.97 -3.92 10.76
N PRO A 59 16.05 -4.37 11.45
CA PRO A 59 17.11 -5.18 10.82
C PRO A 59 16.66 -6.56 10.36
N ASP A 60 15.60 -7.13 10.92
CA ASP A 60 15.07 -8.45 10.51
C ASP A 60 14.56 -8.49 9.07
N ILE A 61 14.20 -7.33 8.50
CA ILE A 61 13.73 -7.28 7.11
C ILE A 61 14.91 -7.43 6.15
N PRO A 62 14.85 -8.42 5.22
CA PRO A 62 15.91 -8.61 4.24
C PRO A 62 16.20 -7.37 3.42
N ALA A 63 17.48 -7.16 3.12
CA ALA A 63 17.91 -6.04 2.28
C ALA A 63 17.25 -6.05 0.90
N ASP A 64 16.99 -7.25 0.40
CA ASP A 64 16.42 -7.48 -0.93
C ASP A 64 15.00 -6.95 -1.06
N VAL A 65 14.21 -6.95 0.03
CA VAL A 65 12.86 -6.34 0.07
C VAL A 65 12.92 -4.84 -0.24
N PHE A 66 13.85 -4.12 0.39
CA PHE A 66 14.01 -2.67 0.13
C PHE A 66 14.68 -2.39 -1.20
N ARG A 67 15.57 -3.27 -1.67
CA ARG A 67 16.15 -3.17 -3.02
C ARG A 67 15.06 -3.29 -4.08
N ASP A 68 14.16 -4.26 -3.93
CA ASP A 68 12.99 -4.42 -4.79
C ASP A 68 12.06 -3.20 -4.73
N MET A 69 11.75 -2.72 -3.53
CA MET A 69 10.94 -1.51 -3.33
C MET A 69 11.52 -0.32 -4.13
N TRP A 70 12.78 0.03 -3.90
CA TRP A 70 13.40 1.16 -4.57
C TRP A 70 13.51 0.98 -6.09
N LYS A 71 13.78 -0.25 -6.54
CA LYS A 71 13.78 -0.56 -7.97
C LYS A 71 12.41 -0.32 -8.60
N THR A 72 11.34 -0.78 -7.96
CA THR A 72 9.95 -0.60 -8.42
C THR A 72 9.56 0.87 -8.46
N LEU A 73 9.84 1.61 -7.39
CA LEU A 73 9.52 3.04 -7.29
C LEU A 73 10.24 3.90 -8.33
N LYS A 74 11.51 3.62 -8.59
CA LYS A 74 12.30 4.33 -9.63
C LYS A 74 11.81 4.04 -11.05
N GLN A 75 11.06 2.96 -11.25
CA GLN A 75 10.38 2.65 -12.51
C GLN A 75 9.02 3.37 -12.64
N GLY A 76 8.63 4.20 -11.67
CA GLY A 76 7.35 4.88 -11.65
C GLY A 76 6.19 3.99 -11.22
N GLU A 77 6.47 2.82 -10.63
CA GLU A 77 5.46 1.84 -10.24
C GLU A 77 5.22 1.83 -8.73
N VAL A 78 4.03 1.37 -8.34
CA VAL A 78 3.63 1.22 -6.93
C VAL A 78 4.22 -0.05 -6.35
N TRP A 79 4.71 0.02 -5.11
CA TRP A 79 5.18 -1.13 -4.36
C TRP A 79 4.31 -1.39 -3.13
N THR A 80 4.05 -2.67 -2.86
CA THR A 80 3.29 -3.10 -1.67
C THR A 80 4.00 -4.27 -1.00
N GLY A 81 4.08 -4.25 0.34
CA GLY A 81 4.66 -5.36 1.11
C GLY A 81 4.37 -5.26 2.61
N ILE A 82 4.51 -6.38 3.31
CA ILE A 82 4.45 -6.43 4.76
C ILE A 82 5.83 -6.08 5.31
N VAL A 83 5.90 -5.10 6.20
CA VAL A 83 7.17 -4.56 6.70
C VAL A 83 7.15 -4.50 8.23
N LYS A 84 8.21 -4.98 8.83
CA LYS A 84 8.52 -4.79 10.25
C LYS A 84 9.30 -3.49 10.40
N ASN A 85 8.78 -2.54 11.14
CA ASN A 85 9.45 -1.29 11.45
C ASN A 85 9.91 -1.27 12.90
N ARG A 86 10.92 -0.43 13.20
CA ARG A 86 11.48 -0.22 14.53
C ARG A 86 11.02 1.13 15.08
N ARG A 87 10.56 1.14 16.30
CA ARG A 87 10.28 2.35 17.08
C ARG A 87 11.59 2.95 17.65
N LYS A 88 11.54 4.19 18.06
CA LYS A 88 12.67 4.89 18.70
C LYS A 88 13.24 4.11 19.89
N ASN A 89 12.39 3.53 20.73
CA ASN A 89 12.78 2.76 21.91
C ASN A 89 13.27 1.33 21.60
N GLY A 90 13.23 0.91 20.33
CA GLY A 90 13.64 -0.43 19.90
C GLY A 90 12.51 -1.43 19.74
N ASP A 91 11.30 -1.13 20.20
CA ASP A 91 10.13 -1.95 19.93
C ASP A 91 9.85 -2.00 18.42
N HIS A 92 9.02 -2.92 17.99
CA HIS A 92 8.69 -3.05 16.57
C HIS A 92 7.18 -3.01 16.34
N TYR A 93 6.81 -2.68 15.09
CA TYR A 93 5.44 -2.75 14.65
C TYR A 93 5.37 -3.26 13.21
N TRP A 94 4.31 -4.00 12.90
CA TRP A 94 4.08 -4.55 11.59
C TRP A 94 3.04 -3.75 10.83
N VAL A 95 3.33 -3.48 9.57
CA VAL A 95 2.45 -2.71 8.69
C VAL A 95 2.41 -3.33 7.30
N ARG A 96 1.27 -3.16 6.64
CA ARG A 96 1.16 -3.26 5.20
C ARG A 96 1.54 -1.91 4.62
N ALA A 97 2.71 -1.83 4.02
CA ALA A 97 3.22 -0.63 3.39
C ALA A 97 2.83 -0.58 1.91
N ASN A 98 2.28 0.55 1.49
CA ASN A 98 2.02 0.88 0.09
C ASN A 98 2.80 2.15 -0.22
N VAL A 99 3.73 2.04 -1.17
CA VAL A 99 4.63 3.14 -1.53
C VAL A 99 4.41 3.49 -2.99
N THR A 100 4.19 4.78 -3.25
CA THR A 100 3.87 5.30 -4.58
C THR A 100 4.79 6.45 -4.92
N PRO A 101 5.40 6.49 -6.12
CA PRO A 101 6.09 7.68 -6.59
C PRO A 101 5.08 8.77 -6.96
N ILE A 102 5.33 10.00 -6.53
CA ILE A 102 4.59 11.18 -6.96
C ILE A 102 5.27 11.74 -8.20
N ILE A 103 4.58 11.62 -9.34
CA ILE A 103 5.10 12.03 -10.64
C ILE A 103 4.41 13.33 -11.06
N ARG A 104 5.21 14.36 -11.39
CA ARG A 104 4.72 15.60 -11.99
C ARG A 104 5.56 15.92 -13.22
N GLN A 105 4.90 16.28 -14.32
CA GLN A 105 5.57 16.59 -15.60
C GLN A 105 6.54 15.48 -16.06
N GLY A 106 6.16 14.21 -15.86
CA GLY A 106 6.96 13.05 -16.24
C GLY A 106 8.20 12.76 -15.36
N LYS A 107 8.39 13.53 -14.27
CA LYS A 107 9.52 13.33 -13.34
C LYS A 107 9.03 12.94 -11.96
N ILE A 108 9.73 12.00 -11.33
CA ILE A 108 9.49 11.65 -9.93
C ILE A 108 9.94 12.82 -9.06
N GLN A 109 9.02 13.36 -8.27
CA GLN A 109 9.28 14.48 -7.36
C GLN A 109 9.48 14.01 -5.92
N SER A 110 8.78 12.95 -5.52
CA SER A 110 8.79 12.44 -4.16
C SER A 110 8.21 11.03 -4.11
N PHE A 111 8.28 10.40 -2.95
CA PHE A 111 7.66 9.10 -2.70
C PHE A 111 6.73 9.20 -1.49
N MET A 112 5.49 8.79 -1.69
CA MET A 112 4.48 8.73 -0.63
C MET A 112 4.32 7.30 -0.16
N SER A 113 4.32 7.11 1.14
CA SER A 113 4.07 5.81 1.76
C SER A 113 2.88 5.90 2.70
N VAL A 114 1.89 5.05 2.44
CA VAL A 114 0.71 4.88 3.28
C VAL A 114 0.73 3.48 3.86
N ARG A 115 0.64 3.38 5.18
CA ARG A 115 0.74 2.12 5.92
C ARG A 115 -0.49 1.93 6.77
N THR A 116 -0.96 0.70 6.82
CA THR A 116 -2.06 0.26 7.69
C THR A 116 -1.60 -0.92 8.53
N ALA A 117 -2.31 -1.24 9.58
CA ALA A 117 -2.08 -2.44 10.35
C ALA A 117 -2.06 -3.66 9.41
N ALA A 118 -1.08 -4.54 9.59
CA ALA A 118 -1.03 -5.82 8.89
C ALA A 118 -1.90 -6.85 9.62
N LYS A 119 -2.56 -7.73 8.88
CA LYS A 119 -3.31 -8.84 9.48
C LYS A 119 -2.36 -9.85 10.14
N LYS A 120 -2.80 -10.47 11.21
CA LYS A 120 -1.98 -11.42 11.99
C LYS A 120 -1.42 -12.55 11.12
N GLU A 121 -2.23 -13.12 10.24
CA GLU A 121 -1.82 -14.19 9.33
C GLU A 121 -0.72 -13.73 8.35
N GLU A 122 -0.78 -12.47 7.90
CA GLU A 122 0.22 -11.88 7.02
C GLU A 122 1.53 -11.62 7.74
N VAL A 123 1.44 -11.19 9.00
CA VAL A 123 2.61 -10.98 9.86
C VAL A 123 3.33 -12.30 10.10
N GLU A 124 2.60 -13.36 10.47
CA GLU A 124 3.17 -14.69 10.71
C GLU A 124 3.87 -15.24 9.45
N GLN A 125 3.21 -15.14 8.29
CA GLN A 125 3.78 -15.57 7.02
C GLN A 125 5.02 -14.76 6.63
N ALA A 126 4.96 -13.43 6.76
CA ALA A 126 6.07 -12.55 6.42
C ALA A 126 7.27 -12.76 7.38
N ALA A 127 7.02 -12.90 8.68
CA ALA A 127 8.06 -13.14 9.67
C ALA A 127 8.80 -14.47 9.40
N ALA A 128 8.06 -15.55 9.16
CA ALA A 128 8.61 -16.84 8.83
C ALA A 128 9.42 -16.80 7.51
N LEU A 129 8.88 -16.14 6.49
CA LEU A 129 9.53 -15.97 5.19
C LEU A 129 10.84 -15.20 5.31
N TYR A 130 10.84 -14.05 5.99
CA TYR A 130 12.03 -13.20 6.13
C TYR A 130 13.12 -13.86 6.96
N ALA A 131 12.75 -14.55 8.04
CA ALA A 131 13.69 -15.32 8.85
C ALA A 131 14.34 -16.43 8.02
N ALA A 132 13.57 -17.20 7.27
CA ALA A 132 14.08 -18.28 6.42
C ALA A 132 14.93 -17.72 5.24
N PHE A 133 14.55 -16.58 4.67
CA PHE A 133 15.31 -15.91 3.61
C PHE A 133 16.68 -15.43 4.13
N ASN A 134 16.72 -14.79 5.30
CA ASN A 134 17.96 -14.34 5.95
C ASN A 134 18.88 -15.50 6.32
N GLN A 135 18.32 -16.70 6.59
CA GLN A 135 19.08 -17.93 6.80
C GLN A 135 19.55 -18.59 5.49
N GLY A 136 19.28 -17.99 4.33
CA GLY A 136 19.69 -18.54 3.04
C GLY A 136 18.89 -19.76 2.55
N LYS A 137 17.74 -20.08 3.18
CA LYS A 137 16.91 -21.23 2.80
C LYS A 137 16.28 -21.12 1.40
N TYR A 138 16.30 -19.94 0.80
CA TYR A 138 15.67 -19.67 -0.50
C TYR A 138 16.67 -19.17 -1.56
N PRO A 139 17.72 -19.95 -1.93
CA PRO A 139 18.75 -19.49 -2.87
C PRO A 139 18.23 -19.23 -4.28
N SER A 140 17.11 -19.87 -4.65
CA SER A 140 16.48 -19.73 -5.98
C SER A 140 15.32 -18.73 -6.00
N HIS A 141 15.16 -17.89 -4.97
CA HIS A 141 14.06 -16.93 -4.89
C HIS A 141 14.57 -15.50 -4.81
N THR A 142 13.68 -14.56 -5.11
CA THR A 142 13.92 -13.12 -5.01
C THR A 142 12.60 -12.39 -4.78
N PHE A 143 12.68 -11.09 -4.44
CA PHE A 143 11.51 -10.22 -4.37
C PHE A 143 11.39 -9.44 -5.69
N SER A 144 10.16 -9.27 -6.16
CA SER A 144 9.82 -8.46 -7.34
C SER A 144 8.45 -7.82 -7.16
N LYS A 145 8.38 -6.48 -7.15
CA LYS A 145 7.16 -5.68 -6.93
C LYS A 145 6.40 -6.09 -5.66
N GLY A 146 7.13 -6.49 -4.62
CA GLY A 146 6.60 -6.97 -3.35
C GLY A 146 6.20 -8.45 -3.31
N ALA A 147 6.23 -9.17 -4.44
CA ALA A 147 5.96 -10.59 -4.50
C ALA A 147 7.25 -11.42 -4.33
N PHE A 148 7.11 -12.58 -3.69
CA PHE A 148 8.21 -13.56 -3.54
C PHE A 148 8.15 -14.57 -4.69
N ILE A 149 9.17 -14.58 -5.55
CA ILE A 149 9.19 -15.32 -6.81
C ILE A 149 10.47 -16.12 -7.00
N TYR A 150 10.40 -17.16 -7.84
CA TYR A 150 11.59 -17.87 -8.28
C TYR A 150 12.45 -17.02 -9.21
N LYS A 151 13.78 -17.13 -9.11
CA LYS A 151 14.76 -16.49 -10.00
C LYS A 151 15.47 -17.52 -10.89
N GLY A 152 16.13 -17.01 -11.96
CA GLY A 152 16.93 -17.82 -12.87
C GLY A 152 16.07 -18.82 -13.66
N TRP A 153 16.63 -20.00 -13.95
CA TRP A 153 15.96 -20.99 -14.79
C TRP A 153 14.66 -21.55 -14.16
N LYS A 154 14.48 -21.46 -12.84
CA LYS A 154 13.24 -21.84 -12.15
C LYS A 154 12.15 -20.77 -12.18
N SER A 155 12.39 -19.61 -12.77
CA SER A 155 11.41 -18.48 -12.84
C SER A 155 10.07 -18.87 -13.49
N TRP A 156 10.07 -19.90 -14.36
CA TRP A 156 8.87 -20.44 -14.96
C TRP A 156 7.85 -20.95 -13.92
N ARG A 157 8.31 -21.38 -12.73
CA ARG A 157 7.40 -21.84 -11.65
C ARG A 157 6.57 -20.68 -11.06
N SER A 158 7.03 -19.44 -11.23
CA SER A 158 6.29 -18.24 -10.83
C SER A 158 5.48 -17.62 -11.97
N TRP A 159 5.24 -18.38 -13.08
CA TRP A 159 4.54 -17.86 -14.25
C TRP A 159 3.18 -17.23 -13.91
N LYS A 160 2.46 -17.78 -12.90
CA LYS A 160 1.18 -17.24 -12.42
C LYS A 160 1.30 -15.82 -11.84
N GLN A 161 2.47 -15.44 -11.31
CA GLN A 161 2.72 -14.13 -10.68
C GLN A 161 3.43 -13.18 -11.63
N THR A 162 4.30 -13.70 -12.50
CA THR A 162 5.26 -12.91 -13.29
C THR A 162 4.82 -12.63 -14.73
N LEU A 163 3.99 -13.50 -15.32
CA LEU A 163 3.54 -13.29 -16.69
C LEU A 163 2.63 -12.07 -16.81
N SER A 164 2.95 -11.18 -17.75
CA SER A 164 2.08 -10.07 -18.09
C SER A 164 0.74 -10.54 -18.65
N LEU A 165 -0.32 -9.73 -18.51
CA LEU A 165 -1.63 -10.05 -19.07
C LEU A 165 -1.55 -10.36 -20.56
N LYS A 166 -0.75 -9.57 -21.30
CA LYS A 166 -0.48 -9.77 -22.74
C LYS A 166 0.09 -11.16 -23.05
N GLN A 167 1.08 -11.60 -22.26
CA GLN A 167 1.70 -12.91 -22.43
C GLN A 167 0.72 -14.04 -22.09
N ARG A 168 -0.10 -13.88 -21.03
CA ARG A 168 -1.12 -14.86 -20.64
C ARG A 168 -2.17 -15.01 -21.73
N VAL A 169 -2.70 -13.90 -22.25
CA VAL A 169 -3.67 -13.93 -23.36
C VAL A 169 -3.07 -14.59 -24.60
N ARG A 170 -1.82 -14.26 -24.96
CA ARG A 170 -1.13 -14.87 -26.09
C ARG A 170 -0.96 -16.38 -25.92
N LEU A 171 -0.55 -16.84 -24.74
CA LEU A 171 -0.42 -18.26 -24.43
C LEU A 171 -1.76 -18.98 -24.51
N LEU A 172 -2.84 -18.36 -24.01
CA LEU A 172 -4.19 -18.91 -24.08
C LEU A 172 -4.68 -19.09 -25.51
N LEU A 173 -4.40 -18.13 -26.39
CA LEU A 173 -4.78 -18.18 -27.79
C LEU A 173 -3.95 -19.19 -28.59
N LEU A 174 -2.68 -19.36 -28.26
CA LEU A 174 -1.77 -20.27 -28.95
C LEU A 174 -1.87 -21.71 -28.46
N LEU A 175 -2.32 -21.94 -27.22
CA LEU A 175 -2.40 -23.27 -26.62
C LEU A 175 -3.26 -24.27 -27.41
N PRO A 176 -4.45 -23.94 -27.94
CA PRO A 176 -5.24 -24.87 -28.73
C PRO A 176 -4.69 -25.13 -30.15
N PHE A 177 -3.80 -24.25 -30.66
CA PHE A 177 -3.37 -24.34 -32.07
C PHE A 177 -2.67 -25.67 -32.45
N PRO A 178 -1.68 -26.21 -31.68
CA PRO A 178 -1.08 -27.49 -32.01
C PRO A 178 -2.09 -28.66 -31.96
N PHE A 179 -3.08 -28.58 -31.08
CA PHE A 179 -4.13 -29.58 -30.96
C PHE A 179 -5.13 -29.53 -32.15
N ILE A 180 -5.43 -28.31 -32.60
CA ILE A 180 -6.24 -28.11 -33.83
C ILE A 180 -5.48 -28.69 -35.02
N LEU A 181 -4.18 -28.42 -35.19
CA LEU A 181 -3.37 -28.98 -36.25
C LEU A 181 -3.32 -30.53 -36.18
N LEU A 182 -3.13 -31.07 -34.99
CA LEU A 182 -3.13 -32.51 -34.78
C LEU A 182 -4.49 -33.13 -35.12
N SER A 183 -5.58 -32.49 -34.73
CA SER A 183 -6.93 -32.93 -34.97
C SER A 183 -7.31 -32.87 -36.45
N VAL A 184 -6.86 -31.87 -37.21
CA VAL A 184 -7.02 -31.82 -38.67
C VAL A 184 -6.26 -32.93 -39.34
N TRP A 185 -5.07 -33.27 -38.85
CA TRP A 185 -4.29 -34.42 -39.36
C TRP A 185 -5.04 -35.75 -39.16
N PHE A 186 -5.73 -35.93 -38.03
CA PHE A 186 -6.58 -37.07 -37.75
C PHE A 186 -7.97 -37.03 -38.45
N ALA A 187 -8.42 -35.86 -38.90
CA ALA A 187 -9.74 -35.71 -39.54
C ALA A 187 -9.90 -36.43 -40.90
N GLY A 188 -8.80 -37.01 -41.42
CA GLY A 188 -8.88 -37.96 -42.52
C GLY A 188 -9.45 -39.33 -42.13
N LEU A 189 -9.80 -39.53 -40.87
CA LEU A 189 -10.35 -40.77 -40.32
C LEU A 189 -11.88 -40.70 -40.24
N ASN A 190 -12.57 -41.75 -40.69
CA ASN A 190 -14.02 -41.87 -40.72
C ASN A 190 -14.63 -42.30 -39.36
N GLY A 191 -15.89 -41.98 -39.12
CA GLY A 191 -16.71 -42.46 -38.00
C GLY A 191 -16.19 -42.11 -36.61
N TRP A 192 -15.54 -43.02 -35.95
CA TRP A 192 -14.96 -42.82 -34.59
C TRP A 192 -13.93 -41.73 -34.53
N GLY A 193 -13.17 -41.47 -35.60
CA GLY A 193 -12.21 -40.40 -35.68
C GLY A 193 -12.87 -39.00 -35.55
N LEU A 194 -14.00 -38.81 -36.21
CA LEU A 194 -14.75 -37.54 -36.09
C LEU A 194 -15.32 -37.33 -34.69
N PHE A 195 -15.80 -38.40 -34.03
CA PHE A 195 -16.31 -38.32 -32.66
C PHE A 195 -15.19 -37.93 -31.67
N ILE A 196 -14.03 -38.60 -31.76
CA ILE A 196 -12.86 -38.29 -30.93
C ILE A 196 -12.38 -36.85 -31.17
N HIS A 197 -12.33 -36.43 -32.44
CA HIS A 197 -11.95 -35.08 -32.82
C HIS A 197 -12.86 -34.03 -32.21
N THR A 198 -14.19 -34.20 -32.29
CA THR A 198 -15.17 -33.30 -31.71
C THR A 198 -15.08 -33.27 -30.16
N ALA A 199 -14.87 -34.40 -29.53
CA ALA A 199 -14.70 -34.50 -28.08
C ALA A 199 -13.42 -33.78 -27.58
N ILE A 200 -12.32 -33.93 -28.33
CA ILE A 200 -11.06 -33.20 -28.03
C ILE A 200 -11.28 -31.68 -28.20
N LEU A 201 -11.85 -31.22 -29.27
CA LEU A 201 -12.14 -29.82 -29.52
C LEU A 201 -13.03 -29.24 -28.41
N LEU A 202 -14.11 -29.94 -28.05
CA LEU A 202 -15.02 -29.51 -27.00
C LEU A 202 -14.31 -29.42 -25.63
N SER A 203 -13.51 -30.44 -25.29
CA SER A 203 -12.73 -30.44 -24.04
C SER A 203 -11.71 -29.28 -23.97
N LEU A 204 -11.04 -28.99 -25.08
CA LEU A 204 -10.12 -27.87 -25.22
C LEU A 204 -10.83 -26.52 -25.09
N LEU A 205 -12.03 -26.40 -25.67
CA LEU A 205 -12.85 -25.19 -25.59
C LEU A 205 -13.28 -24.92 -24.15
N ILE A 206 -13.73 -25.96 -23.44
CA ILE A 206 -14.08 -25.88 -22.01
C ILE A 206 -12.85 -25.53 -21.17
N ALA A 207 -11.70 -26.16 -21.39
CA ALA A 207 -10.46 -25.88 -20.67
C ALA A 207 -10.01 -24.43 -20.90
N ASN A 208 -10.06 -23.95 -22.15
CA ASN A 208 -9.70 -22.59 -22.50
C ASN A 208 -10.62 -21.56 -21.84
N GLU A 209 -11.95 -21.81 -21.83
CA GLU A 209 -12.92 -20.97 -21.14
C GLU A 209 -12.62 -20.88 -19.63
N ARG A 210 -12.34 -22.03 -18.99
CA ARG A 210 -12.00 -22.06 -17.55
C ARG A 210 -10.73 -21.28 -17.25
N ILE A 211 -9.69 -21.44 -18.05
CA ILE A 211 -8.43 -20.73 -17.90
C ILE A 211 -8.65 -19.22 -18.06
N PHE A 212 -9.39 -18.81 -19.12
CA PHE A 212 -9.71 -17.41 -19.37
C PHE A 212 -10.51 -16.80 -18.20
N TYR A 213 -11.51 -17.53 -17.70
CA TYR A 213 -12.30 -17.11 -16.56
C TYR A 213 -11.43 -16.85 -15.33
N PHE A 214 -10.60 -17.81 -14.94
CA PHE A 214 -9.76 -17.68 -13.74
C PHE A 214 -8.61 -16.68 -13.90
N GLN A 215 -8.06 -16.52 -15.10
CA GLN A 215 -6.91 -15.66 -15.34
C GLN A 215 -7.28 -14.20 -15.59
N ILE A 216 -8.45 -13.94 -16.17
CA ILE A 216 -8.86 -12.59 -16.61
C ILE A 216 -10.18 -12.17 -15.96
N VAL A 217 -11.26 -12.92 -16.18
CA VAL A 217 -12.61 -12.49 -15.81
C VAL A 217 -12.74 -12.34 -14.28
N LYS A 218 -12.41 -13.37 -13.53
CA LYS A 218 -12.51 -13.37 -12.07
C LYS A 218 -11.67 -12.27 -11.42
N PRO A 219 -10.38 -12.07 -11.76
CA PRO A 219 -9.59 -10.95 -11.22
C PRO A 219 -10.14 -9.57 -11.57
N ILE A 220 -10.64 -9.37 -12.77
CA ILE A 220 -11.28 -8.10 -13.17
C ILE A 220 -12.57 -7.87 -12.37
N MET A 221 -13.38 -8.91 -12.14
CA MET A 221 -14.57 -8.80 -11.29
C MET A 221 -14.23 -8.42 -9.85
N ILE A 222 -13.18 -9.02 -9.29
CA ILE A 222 -12.67 -8.67 -7.95
C ILE A 222 -12.22 -7.21 -7.93
N LEU A 223 -11.45 -6.79 -8.93
CA LEU A 223 -10.99 -5.41 -9.07
C LEU A 223 -12.15 -4.41 -9.17
N ASN A 224 -13.16 -4.71 -9.99
CA ASN A 224 -14.35 -3.86 -10.14
C ASN A 224 -15.12 -3.74 -8.80
N LYS A 225 -15.38 -4.88 -8.12
CA LYS A 225 -16.01 -4.88 -6.80
C LYS A 225 -15.23 -4.04 -5.80
N HIS A 226 -13.90 -4.11 -5.87
CA HIS A 226 -13.01 -3.38 -5.00
C HIS A 226 -13.00 -1.88 -5.28
N ALA A 227 -12.90 -1.49 -6.56
CA ALA A 227 -12.99 -0.09 -6.97
C ALA A 227 -14.32 0.55 -6.54
N ASN A 228 -15.43 -0.19 -6.65
CA ASN A 228 -16.73 0.28 -6.18
C ASN A 228 -16.77 0.48 -4.66
N ARG A 229 -16.16 -0.41 -3.87
CA ARG A 229 -16.05 -0.24 -2.41
C ARG A 229 -15.23 0.99 -2.02
N VAL A 230 -14.10 1.20 -2.68
CA VAL A 230 -13.28 2.40 -2.50
C VAL A 230 -14.09 3.66 -2.82
N ALA A 231 -14.83 3.67 -3.92
CA ALA A 231 -15.66 4.79 -4.32
C ALA A 231 -16.81 5.07 -3.32
N THR A 232 -17.29 4.07 -2.61
CA THR A 232 -18.36 4.20 -1.60
C THR A 232 -17.85 4.39 -0.18
N GLY A 233 -16.52 4.40 0.04
CA GLY A 233 -15.93 4.52 1.37
C GLY A 233 -16.01 3.26 2.25
N ASP A 234 -16.51 2.13 1.70
CA ASP A 234 -16.65 0.84 2.39
C ASP A 234 -15.47 -0.09 2.10
N GLU A 235 -14.39 0.03 2.88
CA GLU A 235 -13.11 -0.64 2.55
C GLU A 235 -12.60 -1.61 3.63
N HIS A 236 -13.49 -2.17 4.44
CA HIS A 236 -13.10 -2.98 5.61
C HIS A 236 -12.47 -4.35 5.28
N ASN A 237 -12.63 -4.88 4.06
CA ASN A 237 -12.02 -6.15 3.64
C ASN A 237 -11.54 -6.09 2.20
N VAL A 238 -10.23 -6.11 2.03
CA VAL A 238 -9.56 -6.10 0.73
C VAL A 238 -9.06 -7.50 0.40
N ASP A 239 -9.65 -8.14 -0.60
CA ASP A 239 -9.09 -9.35 -1.18
C ASP A 239 -7.90 -8.96 -2.06
N TYR A 240 -6.68 -9.30 -1.62
CA TYR A 240 -5.48 -9.04 -2.40
C TYR A 240 -5.27 -10.14 -3.43
N LEU A 241 -5.08 -9.71 -4.69
CA LEU A 241 -4.63 -10.61 -5.74
C LEU A 241 -3.11 -10.73 -5.67
N ASP A 242 -2.59 -11.95 -5.52
CA ASP A 242 -1.16 -12.24 -5.57
C ASP A 242 -0.67 -12.21 -7.03
N ARG A 243 -0.64 -11.00 -7.62
CA ARG A 243 -0.27 -10.73 -9.01
C ARG A 243 0.55 -9.46 -9.10
N ILE A 244 1.51 -9.46 -10.03
CA ILE A 244 2.36 -8.29 -10.33
C ILE A 244 2.18 -7.77 -11.75
N ASP A 245 1.19 -8.29 -12.48
CA ASP A 245 0.80 -7.81 -13.81
C ASP A 245 -0.10 -6.55 -13.71
N GLU A 246 -0.59 -6.09 -14.85
CA GLU A 246 -1.39 -4.87 -14.98
C GLU A 246 -2.66 -4.89 -14.11
N ILE A 247 -3.30 -6.06 -13.94
CA ILE A 247 -4.48 -6.21 -13.08
C ILE A 247 -4.10 -6.06 -11.60
N GLY A 248 -3.02 -6.73 -11.18
CA GLY A 248 -2.51 -6.61 -9.81
C GLY A 248 -2.02 -5.20 -9.49
N MET A 249 -1.36 -4.53 -10.44
CA MET A 249 -0.93 -3.15 -10.30
C MET A 249 -2.11 -2.18 -10.19
N THR A 250 -3.14 -2.37 -11.03
CA THR A 250 -4.37 -1.56 -10.98
C THR A 250 -5.07 -1.71 -9.62
N GLN A 251 -5.16 -2.94 -9.10
CA GLN A 251 -5.73 -3.15 -7.76
C GLN A 251 -4.96 -2.39 -6.67
N ARG A 252 -3.61 -2.44 -6.72
CA ARG A 252 -2.78 -1.70 -5.76
C ARG A 252 -2.99 -0.19 -5.86
N SER A 253 -3.10 0.33 -7.08
CA SER A 253 -3.39 1.75 -7.31
C SER A 253 -4.77 2.16 -6.77
N VAL A 254 -5.80 1.35 -7.00
CA VAL A 254 -7.15 1.58 -6.44
C VAL A 254 -7.11 1.57 -4.92
N ASN A 255 -6.43 0.59 -4.32
CA ASN A 255 -6.25 0.52 -2.87
C ASN A 255 -5.51 1.73 -2.31
N GLN A 256 -4.51 2.21 -3.03
CA GLN A 256 -3.75 3.40 -2.66
C GLN A 256 -4.63 4.65 -2.68
N LEU A 257 -5.43 4.81 -3.72
CA LEU A 257 -6.41 5.92 -3.82
C LEU A 257 -7.39 5.90 -2.67
N GLY A 258 -7.95 4.73 -2.31
CA GLY A 258 -8.89 4.61 -1.20
C GLY A 258 -8.27 5.01 0.14
N ARG A 259 -7.04 4.56 0.41
CA ARG A 259 -6.32 4.95 1.63
C ARG A 259 -6.01 6.44 1.68
N MET A 260 -5.56 7.00 0.55
CA MET A 260 -5.28 8.43 0.44
C MET A 260 -6.54 9.26 0.67
N PHE A 261 -7.68 8.81 0.14
CA PHE A 261 -8.96 9.49 0.31
C PHE A 261 -9.41 9.49 1.78
N ARG A 262 -9.31 8.34 2.47
CA ARG A 262 -9.60 8.26 3.91
C ARG A 262 -8.71 9.16 4.74
N TRP A 263 -7.40 9.09 4.47
CA TRP A 263 -6.48 9.98 5.15
C TRP A 263 -6.86 11.44 4.97
N LEU A 264 -7.16 11.85 3.72
CA LEU A 264 -7.56 13.24 3.43
C LEU A 264 -8.82 13.63 4.21
N VAL A 265 -9.83 12.76 4.24
CA VAL A 265 -11.07 13.00 4.99
C VAL A 265 -10.80 13.13 6.48
N ASN A 266 -10.00 12.24 7.04
CA ASN A 266 -9.65 12.26 8.46
C ASN A 266 -8.81 13.50 8.81
N ASP A 267 -7.83 13.83 7.99
CA ASP A 267 -6.97 15.01 8.18
C ASP A 267 -7.78 16.30 8.14
N VAL A 268 -8.64 16.45 7.13
CA VAL A 268 -9.55 17.61 7.01
C VAL A 268 -10.51 17.66 8.21
N SER A 269 -11.05 16.53 8.65
CA SER A 269 -11.93 16.47 9.82
C SER A 269 -11.19 16.90 11.09
N HIS A 270 -9.95 16.46 11.26
CA HIS A 270 -9.11 16.89 12.39
C HIS A 270 -8.83 18.40 12.36
N GLN A 271 -8.47 18.93 11.18
CA GLN A 271 -8.25 20.37 11.02
C GLN A 271 -9.50 21.18 11.30
N ILE A 272 -10.67 20.70 10.87
CA ILE A 272 -11.96 21.36 11.18
C ILE A 272 -12.19 21.41 12.69
N HIS A 273 -11.93 20.33 13.41
CA HIS A 273 -12.06 20.32 14.87
C HIS A 273 -11.09 21.29 15.55
N GLN A 274 -9.85 21.39 15.07
CA GLN A 274 -8.89 22.37 15.58
C GLN A 274 -9.32 23.80 15.32
N VAL A 275 -9.83 24.10 14.12
CA VAL A 275 -10.38 25.42 13.80
C VAL A 275 -11.58 25.73 14.69
N ALA A 276 -12.52 24.79 14.86
CA ALA A 276 -13.67 24.97 15.74
C ALA A 276 -13.22 25.30 17.19
N PHE A 277 -12.26 24.54 17.72
CA PHE A 277 -11.70 24.78 19.04
C PHE A 277 -11.03 26.17 19.15
N SER A 278 -10.28 26.57 18.13
CA SER A 278 -9.68 27.92 18.09
C SER A 278 -10.73 29.04 18.03
N CYS A 279 -11.82 28.82 17.30
CA CYS A 279 -12.94 29.75 17.26
C CYS A 279 -13.62 29.89 18.64
N ASP A 280 -13.80 28.79 19.36
CA ASP A 280 -14.37 28.82 20.72
C ASP A 280 -13.45 29.56 21.69
N GLN A 281 -12.14 29.38 21.60
CA GLN A 281 -11.16 30.13 22.40
C GLN A 281 -11.19 31.64 22.05
N LEU A 282 -11.26 31.99 20.77
CA LEU A 282 -11.40 33.36 20.32
C LEU A 282 -12.69 34.01 20.84
N ALA A 283 -13.81 33.28 20.78
CA ALA A 283 -15.09 33.74 21.30
C ALA A 283 -15.06 33.98 22.83
N ALA A 284 -14.36 33.10 23.57
CA ALA A 284 -14.14 33.29 25.01
C ALA A 284 -13.25 34.49 25.30
N GLY A 285 -12.13 34.63 24.58
CA GLY A 285 -11.23 35.78 24.72
C GLY A 285 -11.90 37.13 24.36
N ASN A 286 -12.75 37.15 23.33
CA ASN A 286 -13.52 38.33 22.98
C ASN A 286 -14.53 38.73 24.07
N ARG A 287 -15.16 37.75 24.73
CA ARG A 287 -16.05 38.01 25.88
C ARG A 287 -15.29 38.60 27.06
N ASP A 288 -14.12 38.10 27.36
CA ASP A 288 -13.23 38.63 28.42
C ASP A 288 -12.82 40.08 28.08
N LEU A 289 -12.37 40.31 26.87
CA LEU A 289 -12.00 41.64 26.38
C LEU A 289 -13.18 42.61 26.46
N TYR A 290 -14.40 42.21 26.10
CA TYR A 290 -15.59 43.04 26.22
C TYR A 290 -15.81 43.42 27.69
N THR A 291 -15.82 42.48 28.62
CA THR A 291 -16.01 42.72 30.04
C THR A 291 -14.95 43.66 30.61
N ARG A 292 -13.68 43.47 30.24
CA ARG A 292 -12.57 44.34 30.68
C ARG A 292 -12.68 45.75 30.10
N THR A 293 -13.19 45.89 28.86
CA THR A 293 -13.41 47.17 28.22
C THR A 293 -14.52 47.96 28.92
N GLU A 294 -15.64 47.30 29.29
CA GLU A 294 -16.69 47.93 30.10
C GLU A 294 -16.19 48.38 31.47
N GLN A 295 -15.40 47.51 32.15
CA GLN A 295 -14.80 47.89 33.42
C GLN A 295 -13.84 49.09 33.30
N THR A 296 -13.05 49.12 32.25
CA THR A 296 -12.14 50.23 31.96
C THR A 296 -12.89 51.50 31.69
N ALA A 297 -13.97 51.46 30.90
CA ALA A 297 -14.84 52.62 30.63
C ALA A 297 -15.45 53.16 31.91
N SER A 298 -15.97 52.29 32.78
CA SER A 298 -16.50 52.71 34.10
C SER A 298 -15.46 53.35 35.00
N HIS A 299 -14.21 52.80 35.04
CA HIS A 299 -13.14 53.42 35.78
C HIS A 299 -12.71 54.77 35.25
N VAL A 300 -12.68 54.97 33.92
CA VAL A 300 -12.42 56.27 33.27
C VAL A 300 -13.47 57.30 33.66
N GLU A 301 -14.77 56.90 33.60
CA GLU A 301 -15.88 57.75 33.96
C GLU A 301 -15.83 58.20 35.44
N THR A 302 -15.52 57.23 36.34
CA THR A 302 -15.36 57.51 37.76
C THR A 302 -14.16 58.47 38.00
N THR A 303 -13.05 58.25 37.29
CA THR A 303 -11.84 59.09 37.42
C THR A 303 -12.12 60.51 36.91
N ALA A 304 -12.83 60.65 35.77
CA ALA A 304 -13.23 61.94 35.20
C ALA A 304 -14.18 62.70 36.15
N SER A 305 -15.11 62.03 36.83
CA SER A 305 -16.01 62.63 37.83
C SER A 305 -15.24 63.11 39.05
N THR A 306 -14.28 62.37 39.54
CA THR A 306 -13.42 62.77 40.69
C THR A 306 -12.46 63.90 40.36
N MET A 307 -12.05 64.08 39.12
CA MET A 307 -11.20 65.19 38.69
C MET A 307 -11.98 66.50 38.51
N ASN A 308 -13.31 66.44 38.35
CA ASN A 308 -14.18 67.62 38.22
C ASN A 308 -14.77 68.07 39.54
N GLN A 309 -14.50 67.41 40.64
CA GLN A 309 -14.75 67.88 42.03
C GLN A 309 -13.48 68.50 42.64
#